data_4dac90c051bb214d27853e158141e772
#
_entry.id   4dac90c051bb214d27853e158141e772
#
_cell.length_a   1.000
_cell.length_b   1.000
_cell.length_c   1.000
_cell.angle_alpha   90.00
_cell.angle_beta   90.00
_cell.angle_gamma   90.00
#
_symmetry.space_group_name_H-M   'P 1'
#
loop_
_entity.id
_entity.type
_entity.pdbx_description
1 polymer ?
#
loop_
_entity_poly.entity_id
_entity_poly.type
_entity_poly.pdbx_seq_one_letter_code
_entity_poly.pdbx_strand_id
1 'polypeptide(L)'
;MKKQDKTISDSKRGFLKGLGTVAAATPIIGSMFTSSDASAAKADHEMYLRGTYFESCTCETICPCLLLLDPTQGYCKAFLTWNIEQGHVGSVDVSGLNVSMWLNAPQNLLKGQFEMAVYIDERASKSQFNALRTAYHGGYGGHLGVIASL
;
A
#
# COMPACT_ATOMS: atom_id res chain seq x y z
N MET A 1 7.30 39.79 14.43
CA MET A 1 6.34 38.87 13.78
C MET A 1 6.26 39.19 12.31
N LYS A 2 6.91 38.42 11.43
CA LYS A 2 6.85 38.56 9.96
C LYS A 2 6.11 37.36 9.39
N LYS A 3 4.95 37.59 8.77
CA LYS A 3 4.21 36.66 7.95
C LYS A 3 5.00 36.39 6.68
N GLN A 4 5.32 35.15 6.38
CA GLN A 4 5.80 34.75 5.04
C GLN A 4 4.61 34.21 4.24
N ASP A 5 4.29 35.02 3.24
CA ASP A 5 3.36 34.72 2.17
C ASP A 5 4.10 33.83 1.14
N LYS A 6 3.56 32.63 0.87
CA LYS A 6 4.16 31.72 -0.11
C LYS A 6 3.20 31.60 -1.29
N THR A 7 3.41 32.48 -2.25
CA THR A 7 2.76 32.47 -3.56
C THR A 7 3.06 31.17 -4.31
N ILE A 8 2.00 30.49 -4.71
CA ILE A 8 2.02 29.34 -5.60
C ILE A 8 2.15 29.87 -7.03
N SER A 9 3.23 29.46 -7.70
CA SER A 9 3.52 29.80 -9.09
C SER A 9 2.70 28.96 -10.05
N ASP A 10 1.78 29.59 -10.77
CA ASP A 10 1.11 29.05 -11.95
C ASP A 10 2.10 28.87 -13.10
N SER A 11 2.32 27.64 -13.55
CA SER A 11 3.11 27.35 -14.76
C SER A 11 2.23 26.80 -15.89
N LYS A 12 1.78 27.73 -16.70
CA LYS A 12 1.69 27.76 -18.19
C LYS A 12 1.17 26.49 -18.90
N ARG A 13 -0.08 26.59 -19.27
CA ARG A 13 -0.70 25.89 -20.41
C ARG A 13 -0.09 26.40 -21.73
N GLY A 14 0.72 25.58 -22.40
CA GLY A 14 1.14 25.79 -23.77
C GLY A 14 0.12 25.21 -24.73
N PHE A 15 -0.62 26.09 -25.39
CA PHE A 15 -1.55 25.78 -26.47
C PHE A 15 -0.79 25.86 -27.80
N LEU A 16 -0.58 24.74 -28.47
CA LEU A 16 -0.06 24.71 -29.84
C LEU A 16 -1.17 24.36 -30.83
N LYS A 17 -1.66 25.37 -31.53
CA LYS A 17 -2.41 25.23 -32.77
C LYS A 17 -1.40 25.01 -33.91
N GLY A 18 -1.59 23.94 -34.67
CA GLY A 18 -0.88 23.72 -35.93
C GLY A 18 -1.77 22.91 -36.87
N LEU A 19 -2.49 23.61 -37.74
CA LEU A 19 -3.13 23.02 -38.92
C LEU A 19 -2.03 22.66 -39.95
N GLY A 20 -2.10 21.42 -40.42
CA GLY A 20 -1.30 21.00 -41.58
C GLY A 20 -1.95 19.76 -42.17
N THR A 21 -2.81 19.97 -43.17
CA THR A 21 -3.35 18.94 -44.07
C THR A 21 -2.28 18.47 -45.04
N VAL A 22 -1.95 17.19 -45.03
CA VAL A 22 -1.34 16.47 -46.15
C VAL A 22 -1.96 15.08 -46.22
N ALA A 23 -2.68 14.84 -47.32
CA ALA A 23 -3.15 13.53 -47.73
C ALA A 23 -2.01 12.78 -48.41
N ALA A 24 -1.75 11.52 -48.01
CA ALA A 24 -1.26 10.47 -48.92
C ALA A 24 -1.12 9.10 -48.22
N ALA A 25 -1.80 8.13 -48.82
CA ALA A 25 -1.41 6.73 -48.96
C ALA A 25 -1.14 5.88 -47.73
N THR A 26 -2.09 4.99 -47.43
CA THR A 26 -1.95 3.77 -46.61
C THR A 26 -0.85 2.82 -47.13
N PRO A 27 -0.12 2.18 -46.22
CA PRO A 27 -0.15 0.73 -46.19
C PRO A 27 -0.65 0.20 -44.84
N ILE A 28 -1.56 -0.76 -44.92
CA ILE A 28 -2.02 -1.58 -43.80
C ILE A 28 -0.83 -2.45 -43.36
N ILE A 29 -0.12 -2.00 -42.35
CA ILE A 29 0.79 -2.86 -41.59
C ILE A 29 0.06 -3.19 -40.31
N GLY A 30 -0.34 -4.46 -40.17
CA GLY A 30 -0.96 -4.99 -38.98
C GLY A 30 -0.07 -4.75 -37.76
N SER A 31 -0.47 -3.80 -36.92
CA SER A 31 0.10 -3.64 -35.59
C SER A 31 -0.31 -4.86 -34.78
N MET A 32 0.61 -5.81 -34.66
CA MET A 32 0.58 -6.77 -33.56
C MET A 32 0.73 -5.93 -32.29
N PHE A 33 -0.38 -5.56 -31.68
CA PHE A 33 -0.38 -5.14 -30.29
C PHE A 33 -0.02 -6.36 -29.46
N THR A 34 1.25 -6.45 -29.11
CA THR A 34 1.71 -7.41 -28.11
C THR A 34 1.11 -7.02 -26.78
N SER A 35 0.36 -7.93 -26.19
CA SER A 35 -0.33 -7.80 -24.89
C SER A 35 0.61 -7.70 -23.68
N SER A 36 1.87 -7.34 -23.91
CA SER A 36 2.92 -7.32 -22.87
C SER A 36 2.84 -6.12 -21.94
N ASP A 37 2.35 -4.96 -22.42
CA ASP A 37 2.38 -3.73 -21.62
C ASP A 37 1.27 -3.68 -20.56
N ALA A 38 0.11 -4.29 -20.84
CA ALA A 38 -0.98 -4.33 -19.88
C ALA A 38 -0.69 -5.27 -18.69
N SER A 39 0.15 -6.30 -18.90
CA SER A 39 0.55 -7.24 -17.85
C SER A 39 1.60 -6.63 -16.91
N ALA A 40 2.56 -5.86 -17.44
CA ALA A 40 3.60 -5.20 -16.67
C ALA A 40 3.02 -4.09 -15.77
N ALA A 41 2.13 -3.26 -16.31
CA ALA A 41 1.47 -2.21 -15.54
C ALA A 41 0.57 -2.76 -14.42
N LYS A 42 -0.04 -3.93 -14.62
CA LYS A 42 -0.86 -4.61 -13.61
C LYS A 42 0.00 -5.21 -12.49
N ALA A 43 1.19 -5.71 -12.81
CA ALA A 43 2.10 -6.31 -11.83
C ALA A 43 2.65 -5.26 -10.84
N ASP A 44 2.85 -4.02 -11.24
CA ASP A 44 3.37 -2.96 -10.36
C ASP A 44 2.36 -2.51 -9.29
N HIS A 45 1.07 -2.79 -9.46
CA HIS A 45 0.01 -2.46 -8.50
C HIS A 45 -0.59 -3.69 -7.81
N GLU A 46 0.00 -4.86 -7.99
CA GLU A 46 -0.47 -6.09 -7.38
C GLU A 46 0.40 -6.47 -6.18
N MET A 47 -0.26 -6.91 -5.11
CA MET A 47 0.40 -7.49 -3.95
C MET A 47 -0.17 -8.88 -3.69
N TYR A 48 0.71 -9.86 -3.56
CA TYR A 48 0.37 -11.22 -3.18
C TYR A 48 1.29 -11.67 -2.06
N LEU A 49 0.71 -12.07 -0.93
CA LEU A 49 1.43 -12.61 0.22
C LEU A 49 0.76 -13.90 0.66
N ARG A 50 1.54 -14.96 0.78
CA ARG A 50 1.13 -16.27 1.30
C ARG A 50 2.09 -16.69 2.39
N GLY A 51 1.54 -17.20 3.49
CA GLY A 51 2.36 -17.67 4.60
C GLY A 51 1.54 -17.88 5.86
N THR A 52 2.20 -17.77 7.00
CA THR A 52 1.61 -17.94 8.31
C THR A 52 1.37 -16.57 8.96
N TYR A 53 0.22 -16.41 9.59
CA TYR A 53 -0.14 -15.25 10.38
C TYR A 53 -0.31 -15.62 11.84
N PHE A 54 0.22 -14.78 12.71
CA PHE A 54 0.07 -14.87 14.15
C PHE A 54 -0.35 -13.54 14.73
N GLU A 55 -1.30 -13.56 15.65
CA GLU A 55 -1.79 -12.38 16.36
C GLU A 55 -1.84 -12.63 17.85
N SER A 56 -1.41 -11.63 18.63
CA SER A 56 -1.58 -11.55 20.07
C SER A 56 -2.15 -10.18 20.41
N CYS A 57 -3.21 -10.15 21.23
CA CYS A 57 -3.81 -8.89 21.66
C CYS A 57 -4.24 -8.93 23.14
N THR A 58 -4.64 -7.79 23.68
CA THR A 58 -5.07 -7.64 25.08
C THR A 58 -6.50 -8.12 25.33
N CYS A 59 -7.27 -8.43 24.30
CA CYS A 59 -8.64 -8.92 24.46
C CYS A 59 -8.65 -10.36 24.98
N GLU A 60 -9.68 -10.69 25.76
CA GLU A 60 -10.04 -12.07 26.06
C GLU A 60 -10.59 -12.73 24.80
N THR A 61 -10.64 -14.07 24.76
CA THR A 61 -11.06 -14.90 23.62
C THR A 61 -11.93 -14.22 22.55
N ILE A 62 -11.62 -14.43 21.28
CA ILE A 62 -12.25 -13.87 20.06
C ILE A 62 -12.23 -12.35 20.07
N CYS A 63 -11.41 -11.79 19.18
CA CYS A 63 -11.24 -10.34 19.06
C CYS A 63 -12.59 -9.62 18.83
N PRO A 64 -13.09 -8.84 19.80
CA PRO A 64 -14.39 -8.16 19.66
C PRO A 64 -14.39 -7.16 18.51
N CYS A 65 -13.24 -6.58 18.16
CA CYS A 65 -13.10 -5.62 17.06
C CYS A 65 -13.49 -6.22 15.70
N LEU A 66 -13.30 -7.51 15.49
CA LEU A 66 -13.77 -8.22 14.29
C LEU A 66 -15.29 -8.24 14.17
N LEU A 67 -15.98 -8.11 15.30
CA LEU A 67 -17.45 -8.05 15.38
C LEU A 67 -17.95 -6.62 15.56
N LEU A 68 -17.11 -5.62 15.33
CA LEU A 68 -17.41 -4.19 15.49
C LEU A 68 -17.76 -3.80 16.94
N LEU A 69 -17.34 -4.60 17.91
CA LEU A 69 -17.57 -4.36 19.33
C LEU A 69 -16.34 -3.70 19.98
N ASP A 70 -16.54 -3.10 21.14
CA ASP A 70 -15.44 -2.51 21.90
C ASP A 70 -14.53 -3.59 22.50
N PRO A 71 -13.22 -3.33 22.66
CA PRO A 71 -12.28 -4.25 23.28
C PRO A 71 -12.69 -4.61 24.71
N THR A 72 -12.47 -5.87 25.13
CA THR A 72 -12.85 -6.34 26.47
C THR A 72 -12.23 -5.55 27.61
N GLN A 73 -11.03 -4.99 27.39
CA GLN A 73 -10.31 -4.17 28.38
C GLN A 73 -10.54 -2.66 28.20
N GLY A 74 -11.42 -2.25 27.27
CA GLY A 74 -11.65 -0.84 26.92
C GLY A 74 -10.55 -0.22 26.03
N TYR A 75 -9.45 -0.95 25.78
CA TYR A 75 -8.35 -0.57 24.89
C TYR A 75 -7.84 -1.78 24.12
N CYS A 76 -7.19 -1.54 22.99
CA CYS A 76 -6.59 -2.58 22.19
C CYS A 76 -5.07 -2.38 22.07
N LYS A 77 -4.30 -3.34 22.56
CA LYS A 77 -2.88 -3.46 22.23
C LYS A 77 -2.69 -4.79 21.55
N ALA A 78 -2.09 -4.75 20.35
CA ALA A 78 -1.93 -5.95 19.56
C ALA A 78 -0.55 -6.02 18.93
N PHE A 79 -0.11 -7.24 18.69
CA PHE A 79 1.09 -7.56 17.93
C PHE A 79 0.70 -8.58 16.86
N LEU A 80 0.83 -8.18 15.60
CA LEU A 80 0.46 -8.95 14.43
C LEU A 80 1.73 -9.31 13.68
N THR A 81 1.92 -10.57 13.31
CA THR A 81 3.13 -11.02 12.62
C THR A 81 2.77 -11.87 11.41
N TRP A 82 3.42 -11.58 10.31
CA TRP A 82 3.33 -12.32 9.07
C TRP A 82 4.69 -12.96 8.76
N ASN A 83 4.72 -14.27 8.62
CA ASN A 83 5.81 -14.98 7.98
C ASN A 83 5.44 -15.19 6.51
N ILE A 84 6.13 -14.52 5.62
CA ILE A 84 5.85 -14.55 4.18
C ILE A 84 6.64 -15.72 3.57
N GLU A 85 5.99 -16.85 3.36
CA GLU A 85 6.61 -18.01 2.71
C GLU A 85 6.83 -17.77 1.21
N GLN A 86 5.84 -17.14 0.56
CA GLN A 86 5.87 -16.73 -0.84
C GLN A 86 5.15 -15.40 -1.00
N GLY A 87 5.72 -14.48 -1.77
CA GLY A 87 5.02 -13.22 -2.01
C GLY A 87 5.80 -12.23 -2.83
N HIS A 88 5.04 -11.30 -3.40
CA HIS A 88 5.58 -10.14 -4.08
C HIS A 88 4.76 -8.88 -3.76
N VAL A 89 5.41 -7.74 -3.81
CA VAL A 89 4.81 -6.42 -3.71
C VAL A 89 5.23 -5.64 -4.94
N GLY A 90 4.28 -5.44 -5.86
CA GLY A 90 4.59 -5.05 -7.22
C GLY A 90 5.50 -6.09 -7.88
N SER A 91 6.61 -5.66 -8.44
CA SER A 91 7.63 -6.53 -9.05
C SER A 91 8.68 -7.07 -8.05
N VAL A 92 8.60 -6.71 -6.76
CA VAL A 92 9.60 -7.07 -5.76
C VAL A 92 9.22 -8.35 -5.04
N ASP A 93 10.02 -9.41 -5.19
CA ASP A 93 9.90 -10.65 -4.41
C ASP A 93 10.25 -10.39 -2.94
N VAL A 94 9.33 -10.74 -2.03
CA VAL A 94 9.47 -10.59 -0.57
C VAL A 94 9.38 -11.93 0.16
N SER A 95 9.50 -13.03 -0.58
CA SER A 95 9.45 -14.39 -0.03
C SER A 95 10.54 -14.63 1.04
N GLY A 96 10.21 -15.37 2.07
CA GLY A 96 11.10 -15.73 3.17
C GLY A 96 11.33 -14.61 4.19
N LEU A 97 10.64 -13.48 4.09
CA LEU A 97 10.74 -12.36 5.03
C LEU A 97 9.62 -12.37 6.05
N ASN A 98 9.87 -11.72 7.18
CA ASN A 98 8.89 -11.50 8.23
C ASN A 98 8.54 -10.01 8.32
N VAL A 99 7.28 -9.74 8.64
CA VAL A 99 6.82 -8.40 9.00
C VAL A 99 6.00 -8.50 10.28
N SER A 100 6.22 -7.58 11.20
CA SER A 100 5.42 -7.47 12.41
C SER A 100 4.87 -6.05 12.54
N MET A 101 3.67 -5.95 13.10
CA MET A 101 2.99 -4.69 13.35
C MET A 101 2.58 -4.63 14.81
N TRP A 102 2.96 -3.58 15.51
CA TRP A 102 2.47 -3.26 16.83
C TRP A 102 1.39 -2.18 16.73
N LEU A 103 0.30 -2.38 17.46
CA LEU A 103 -0.82 -1.46 17.56
C LEU A 103 -1.09 -1.10 19.01
N ASN A 104 -1.42 0.17 19.27
CA ASN A 104 -1.88 0.67 20.55
C ASN A 104 -3.04 1.64 20.34
N ALA A 105 -4.25 1.15 20.53
CA ALA A 105 -5.47 1.93 20.42
C ALA A 105 -6.09 2.16 21.80
N PRO A 106 -6.38 3.40 22.21
CA PRO A 106 -6.97 3.71 23.50
C PRO A 106 -8.43 3.25 23.63
N GLN A 107 -9.01 2.76 22.55
CA GLN A 107 -10.38 2.28 22.45
C GLN A 107 -10.52 1.31 21.28
N ASN A 108 -11.73 1.13 20.75
CA ASN A 108 -11.94 0.34 19.53
C ASN A 108 -11.10 0.89 18.37
N LEU A 109 -10.40 0.00 17.67
CA LEU A 109 -9.51 0.34 16.55
C LEU A 109 -10.26 1.15 15.44
N LEU A 110 -11.53 0.83 15.20
CA LEU A 110 -12.35 1.52 14.20
C LEU A 110 -12.68 2.98 14.53
N LYS A 111 -12.45 3.41 15.76
CA LYS A 111 -12.60 4.83 16.17
C LYS A 111 -11.37 5.66 15.81
N GLY A 112 -10.33 5.05 15.25
CA GLY A 112 -9.06 5.71 14.95
C GLY A 112 -8.27 6.07 16.22
N GLN A 113 -7.36 7.04 16.10
CA GLN A 113 -6.52 7.54 17.21
C GLN A 113 -5.62 6.46 17.82
N PHE A 114 -5.05 5.60 16.99
CA PHE A 114 -4.11 4.59 17.44
C PHE A 114 -2.68 4.89 16.98
N GLU A 115 -1.74 4.36 17.72
CA GLU A 115 -0.33 4.34 17.36
C GLU A 115 0.00 3.01 16.71
N MET A 116 0.84 3.05 15.69
CA MET A 116 1.28 1.87 14.96
C MET A 116 2.79 1.93 14.68
N ALA A 117 3.46 0.80 14.85
CA ALA A 117 4.83 0.61 14.41
C ALA A 117 4.94 -0.66 13.56
N VAL A 118 5.64 -0.56 12.43
CA VAL A 118 5.89 -1.69 11.54
C VAL A 118 7.36 -2.08 11.62
N TYR A 119 7.61 -3.34 11.89
CA TYR A 119 8.94 -3.95 11.95
C TYR A 119 9.11 -4.86 10.75
N ILE A 120 10.12 -4.61 9.95
CA ILE A 120 10.44 -5.39 8.75
C ILE A 120 11.72 -6.17 9.02
N ASP A 121 11.75 -7.41 8.57
CA ASP A 121 12.89 -8.32 8.69
C ASP A 121 14.21 -7.63 8.34
N GLU A 122 15.23 -7.76 9.18
CA GLU A 122 16.54 -7.15 8.97
C GLU A 122 17.28 -7.70 7.75
N ARG A 123 16.89 -8.91 7.28
CA ARG A 123 17.43 -9.53 6.07
C ARG A 123 16.91 -8.90 4.78
N ALA A 124 15.90 -8.01 4.89
CA ALA A 124 15.32 -7.36 3.73
C ALA A 124 16.34 -6.43 3.04
N SER A 125 16.51 -6.58 1.74
CA SER A 125 17.21 -5.60 0.92
C SER A 125 16.49 -4.25 0.95
N LYS A 126 17.16 -3.18 0.51
CA LYS A 126 16.55 -1.84 0.46
C LYS A 126 15.27 -1.80 -0.39
N SER A 127 15.23 -2.54 -1.51
CA SER A 127 14.03 -2.62 -2.36
C SER A 127 12.89 -3.34 -1.67
N GLN A 128 13.17 -4.49 -1.03
CA GLN A 128 12.20 -5.25 -0.26
C GLN A 128 11.67 -4.46 0.94
N PHE A 129 12.55 -3.78 1.67
CA PHE A 129 12.17 -2.91 2.78
C PHE A 129 11.20 -1.81 2.31
N ASN A 130 11.51 -1.11 1.21
CA ASN A 130 10.66 -0.04 0.69
C ASN A 130 9.31 -0.57 0.20
N ALA A 131 9.30 -1.71 -0.48
CA ALA A 131 8.10 -2.36 -0.97
C ALA A 131 7.17 -2.76 0.20
N LEU A 132 7.70 -3.47 1.19
CA LEU A 132 6.96 -3.86 2.39
C LEU A 132 6.49 -2.65 3.20
N ARG A 133 7.33 -1.64 3.39
CA ARG A 133 6.93 -0.40 4.04
C ARG A 133 5.73 0.24 3.35
N THR A 134 5.76 0.36 2.01
CA THR A 134 4.64 0.92 1.25
C THR A 134 3.38 0.07 1.41
N ALA A 135 3.50 -1.26 1.34
CA ALA A 135 2.39 -2.18 1.49
C ALA A 135 1.71 -2.05 2.87
N TYR A 136 2.51 -2.09 3.94
CA TYR A 136 2.01 -2.04 5.32
C TYR A 136 1.58 -0.64 5.77
N HIS A 137 1.87 0.40 4.99
CA HIS A 137 1.26 1.74 5.12
C HIS A 137 0.05 1.93 4.20
N GLY A 138 -0.52 0.84 3.68
CA GLY A 138 -1.76 0.87 2.93
C GLY A 138 -1.65 1.20 1.44
N GLY A 139 -0.44 1.34 0.88
CA GLY A 139 -0.21 1.75 -0.50
C GLY A 139 -0.79 0.80 -1.56
N TYR A 140 -1.14 -0.41 -1.19
CA TYR A 140 -1.77 -1.42 -2.06
C TYR A 140 -3.24 -1.69 -1.72
N GLY A 141 -3.84 -0.92 -0.81
CA GLY A 141 -5.24 -1.08 -0.40
C GLY A 141 -5.49 -2.34 0.42
N GLY A 142 -6.65 -2.97 0.22
CA GLY A 142 -7.06 -4.15 0.98
C GLY A 142 -7.19 -3.89 2.49
N HIS A 143 -7.00 -4.90 3.32
CA HIS A 143 -7.07 -4.77 4.78
C HIS A 143 -6.06 -3.78 5.35
N LEU A 144 -4.83 -3.77 4.80
CA LEU A 144 -3.78 -2.83 5.23
C LEU A 144 -4.16 -1.38 4.87
N GLY A 145 -4.82 -1.17 3.73
CA GLY A 145 -5.33 0.14 3.33
C GLY A 145 -6.44 0.63 4.27
N VAL A 146 -7.33 -0.26 4.71
CA VAL A 146 -8.36 0.09 5.72
C VAL A 146 -7.71 0.50 7.03
N ILE A 147 -6.76 -0.26 7.55
CA ILE A 147 -6.05 0.08 8.79
C ILE A 147 -5.35 1.44 8.66
N ALA A 148 -4.69 1.70 7.54
CA ALA A 148 -3.98 2.95 7.30
C ALA A 148 -4.91 4.18 7.12
N SER A 149 -6.19 3.98 6.88
CA SER A 149 -7.19 5.03 6.70
C SER A 149 -7.92 5.42 8.00
N LEU A 150 -7.73 4.66 9.08
CA LEU A 150 -8.31 4.92 10.40
C LEU A 150 -7.49 5.94 11.21
#